data_4fc25f53c5e908abcc6fae7f16294aca
#
_entry.id   4fc25f53c5e908abcc6fae7f16294aca
#
_cell.length_a   1.000
_cell.length_b   1.000
_cell.length_c   1.000
_cell.angle_alpha   90.00
_cell.angle_beta   90.00
_cell.angle_gamma   90.00
#
_symmetry.space_group_name_H-M   'P 1'
#
loop_
_entity.id
_entity.type
_entity.pdbx_description
1 polymer ?
#
loop_
_entity_poly.entity_id
_entity_poly.type
_entity_poly.pdbx_seq_one_letter_code
_entity_poly.pdbx_strand_id
1 'polypeptide(L)'
;MRHLIFDTETTDLSAGTLVPDDRQPRLTEFAAVLWDDDLRDEQEFNWLFNPGIPIAPKAAEISHITNEMVKDAPPFHKHAPAIRALLVLADVVVAHNLFFDMHMLACEFRRNNTADVKWPRGICTVEATEHLLGRRMKLSELYRLLFAEDLHGAHRAIVDVRALLRCYRELIKRGEL
;
A
#
# COMPACT_ATOMS: atom_id res chain seq x y z
N MET A 1 -14.96 -8.38 -11.40
CA MET A 1 -14.33 -7.03 -11.14
C MET A 1 -12.94 -7.24 -10.58
N ARG A 2 -11.95 -6.45 -11.03
CA ARG A 2 -10.56 -6.58 -10.59
C ARG A 2 -10.23 -5.53 -9.54
N HIS A 3 -9.82 -6.01 -8.38
CA HIS A 3 -9.44 -5.20 -7.23
C HIS A 3 -7.93 -5.29 -7.04
N LEU A 4 -7.24 -4.16 -6.96
CA LEU A 4 -5.83 -4.09 -6.59
C LEU A 4 -5.75 -3.62 -5.13
N ILE A 5 -5.52 -4.57 -4.25
CA ILE A 5 -5.25 -4.31 -2.84
C ILE A 5 -3.75 -4.08 -2.71
N PHE A 6 -3.32 -2.95 -2.17
CA PHE A 6 -1.91 -2.63 -2.10
C PHE A 6 -1.53 -1.85 -0.85
N ASP A 7 -0.25 -1.86 -0.54
CA ASP A 7 0.37 -1.16 0.57
C ASP A 7 1.80 -0.78 0.22
N THR A 8 2.33 0.27 0.87
CA THR A 8 3.68 0.79 0.62
C THR A 8 4.42 1.08 1.91
N GLU A 9 5.73 0.71 1.93
CA GLU A 9 6.65 1.15 2.96
C GLU A 9 7.59 2.22 2.41
N THR A 10 8.01 3.13 3.27
CA THR A 10 8.77 4.32 2.88
C THR A 10 9.97 4.58 3.78
N THR A 11 10.89 5.43 3.31
CA THR A 11 12.08 5.84 4.07
C THR A 11 11.77 6.69 5.30
N ASP A 12 10.57 7.32 5.35
CA ASP A 12 10.09 8.15 6.46
C ASP A 12 8.58 8.40 6.32
N LEU A 13 7.98 9.13 7.23
CA LEU A 13 6.59 9.60 7.13
C LEU A 13 6.46 10.67 6.05
N SER A 14 5.26 10.79 5.44
CA SER A 14 4.98 11.86 4.49
C SER A 14 5.28 13.24 5.08
N ALA A 15 5.99 14.05 4.31
CA ALA A 15 6.29 15.45 4.68
C ALA A 15 5.09 16.39 4.45
N GLY A 16 3.96 15.86 3.95
CA GLY A 16 2.76 16.63 3.60
C GLY A 16 2.71 17.01 2.12
N THR A 17 1.51 17.23 1.61
CA THR A 17 1.24 17.42 0.16
C THR A 17 1.79 18.73 -0.41
N LEU A 18 2.11 19.71 0.42
CA LEU A 18 2.68 20.98 -0.01
C LEU A 18 4.21 20.94 -0.16
N VAL A 19 4.84 19.87 0.29
CA VAL A 19 6.29 19.68 0.16
C VAL A 19 6.61 19.10 -1.22
N PRO A 20 7.60 19.66 -1.95
CA PRO A 20 8.00 19.15 -3.25
C PRO A 20 8.38 17.67 -3.25
N ASP A 21 8.16 16.99 -4.38
CA ASP A 21 8.39 15.53 -4.50
C ASP A 21 9.83 15.11 -4.16
N ASP A 22 10.83 15.92 -4.48
CA ASP A 22 12.24 15.67 -4.18
C ASP A 22 12.55 15.60 -2.67
N ARG A 23 11.69 16.20 -1.84
CA ARG A 23 11.77 16.21 -0.38
C ARG A 23 10.80 15.22 0.29
N GLN A 24 9.95 14.54 -0.48
CA GLN A 24 9.10 13.48 0.05
C GLN A 24 9.93 12.21 0.31
N PRO A 25 9.52 11.35 1.23
CA PRO A 25 10.10 10.03 1.41
C PRO A 25 10.15 9.22 0.11
N ARG A 26 10.99 8.21 0.07
CA ARG A 26 11.12 7.27 -1.04
C ARG A 26 10.47 5.95 -0.67
N LEU A 27 9.93 5.25 -1.66
CA LEU A 27 9.43 3.90 -1.45
C LEU A 27 10.59 2.93 -1.16
N THR A 28 10.38 2.06 -0.17
CA THR A 28 11.27 0.95 0.17
C THR A 28 10.65 -0.40 -0.13
N GLU A 29 9.32 -0.52 -0.07
CA GLU A 29 8.57 -1.71 -0.46
C GLU A 29 7.25 -1.30 -1.12
N PHE A 30 6.81 -2.09 -2.09
CA PHE A 30 5.46 -2.09 -2.64
C PHE A 30 4.97 -3.52 -2.66
N ALA A 31 3.83 -3.77 -2.06
CA ALA A 31 3.15 -5.05 -2.18
C ALA A 31 1.74 -4.86 -2.71
N ALA A 32 1.25 -5.84 -3.46
CA ALA A 32 -0.11 -5.83 -3.95
C ALA A 32 -0.65 -7.24 -4.16
N VAL A 33 -1.98 -7.37 -4.06
CA VAL A 33 -2.74 -8.50 -4.59
C VAL A 33 -3.72 -7.96 -5.62
N LEU A 34 -3.62 -8.46 -6.84
CA LEU A 34 -4.66 -8.30 -7.84
C LEU A 34 -5.65 -9.46 -7.68
N TRP A 35 -6.84 -9.13 -7.22
CA TRP A 35 -7.93 -10.08 -6.99
C TRP A 35 -9.05 -9.87 -8.02
N ASP A 36 -9.37 -10.93 -8.76
CA ASP A 36 -10.55 -10.96 -9.64
C ASP A 36 -11.66 -11.74 -8.94
N ASP A 37 -12.73 -11.04 -8.55
CA ASP A 37 -13.85 -11.63 -7.80
C ASP A 37 -14.70 -12.59 -8.64
N ASP A 38 -14.76 -12.40 -9.95
CA ASP A 38 -15.49 -13.27 -10.89
C ASP A 38 -14.74 -14.59 -11.10
N LEU A 39 -13.41 -14.53 -11.26
CA LEU A 39 -12.56 -15.70 -11.51
C LEU A 39 -12.05 -16.37 -10.22
N ARG A 40 -12.17 -15.70 -9.07
CA ARG A 40 -11.57 -16.11 -7.79
C ARG A 40 -10.06 -16.32 -7.88
N ASP A 41 -9.43 -15.55 -8.78
CA ASP A 41 -7.98 -15.58 -9.00
C ASP A 41 -7.30 -14.50 -8.17
N GLU A 42 -6.11 -14.81 -7.66
CA GLU A 42 -5.29 -13.92 -6.84
C GLU A 42 -3.85 -13.97 -7.33
N GLN A 43 -3.31 -12.81 -7.67
CA GLN A 43 -1.91 -12.67 -8.05
C GLN A 43 -1.22 -11.74 -7.08
N GLU A 44 -0.21 -12.24 -6.38
CA GLU A 44 0.58 -11.47 -5.42
C GLU A 44 1.82 -10.87 -6.07
N PHE A 45 2.13 -9.64 -5.69
CA PHE A 45 3.31 -8.90 -6.08
C PHE A 45 3.97 -8.31 -4.84
N ASN A 46 5.29 -8.45 -4.73
CA ASN A 46 6.06 -7.85 -3.65
C ASN A 46 7.45 -7.46 -4.14
N TRP A 47 7.79 -6.18 -4.05
CA TRP A 47 9.06 -5.63 -4.51
C TRP A 47 9.67 -4.72 -3.46
N LEU A 48 10.93 -4.98 -3.13
CA LEU A 48 11.79 -4.05 -2.40
C LEU A 48 12.48 -3.12 -3.38
N PHE A 49 12.71 -1.89 -2.95
CA PHE A 49 13.40 -0.87 -3.75
C PHE A 49 14.62 -0.33 -3.00
N ASN A 50 15.71 -0.10 -3.73
CA ASN A 50 16.76 0.76 -3.24
C ASN A 50 16.29 2.23 -3.38
N PRO A 51 16.03 2.94 -2.28
CA PRO A 51 15.53 4.31 -2.33
C PRO A 51 16.59 5.34 -2.75
N GLY A 52 17.88 4.95 -2.76
CA GLY A 52 19.00 5.86 -3.03
C GLY A 52 19.28 6.89 -1.93
N ILE A 53 18.55 6.83 -0.82
CA ILE A 53 18.72 7.66 0.38
C ILE A 53 18.59 6.78 1.63
N PRO A 54 19.16 7.19 2.79
CA PRO A 54 19.02 6.44 4.03
C PRO A 54 17.56 6.31 4.48
N ILE A 55 17.21 5.15 5.01
CA ILE A 55 15.93 4.91 5.71
C ILE A 55 16.06 5.49 7.11
N ALA A 56 15.09 6.33 7.51
CA ALA A 56 15.06 6.89 8.86
C ALA A 56 14.96 5.77 9.91
N PRO A 57 15.67 5.88 11.05
CA PRO A 57 15.68 4.83 12.08
C PRO A 57 14.28 4.43 12.53
N LYS A 58 13.37 5.39 12.68
CA LYS A 58 12.00 5.15 13.08
C LYS A 58 11.19 4.39 11.99
N ALA A 59 11.42 4.69 10.72
CA ALA A 59 10.80 3.95 9.63
C ALA A 59 11.30 2.51 9.58
N ALA A 60 12.62 2.30 9.74
CA ALA A 60 13.21 0.97 9.82
C ALA A 60 12.72 0.16 11.02
N GLU A 61 12.48 0.80 12.17
CA GLU A 61 11.92 0.16 13.37
C GLU A 61 10.48 -0.32 13.12
N ILE A 62 9.69 0.46 12.39
CA ILE A 62 8.28 0.15 12.09
C ILE A 62 8.19 -0.91 11.00
N SER A 63 8.77 -0.66 9.82
CA SER A 63 8.65 -1.53 8.64
C SER A 63 9.54 -2.78 8.70
N HIS A 64 10.52 -2.79 9.62
CA HIS A 64 11.59 -3.79 9.68
C HIS A 64 12.43 -3.88 8.39
N ILE A 65 12.40 -2.84 7.55
CA ILE A 65 13.22 -2.73 6.34
C ILE A 65 14.44 -1.90 6.67
N THR A 66 15.62 -2.49 6.52
CA THR A 66 16.89 -1.83 6.80
C THR A 66 17.59 -1.39 5.52
N ASN A 67 18.53 -0.43 5.63
CA ASN A 67 19.36 -0.02 4.50
C ASN A 67 20.11 -1.21 3.86
N GLU A 68 20.52 -2.18 4.69
CA GLU A 68 21.23 -3.39 4.23
C GLU A 68 20.32 -4.28 3.35
N MET A 69 19.03 -4.40 3.70
CA MET A 69 18.08 -5.21 2.93
C MET A 69 17.80 -4.64 1.53
N VAL A 70 17.88 -3.33 1.38
CA VAL A 70 17.51 -2.65 0.13
C VAL A 70 18.71 -2.22 -0.71
N LYS A 71 19.94 -2.37 -0.22
CA LYS A 71 21.15 -1.85 -0.90
C LYS A 71 21.33 -2.40 -2.32
N ASP A 72 21.02 -3.68 -2.51
CA ASP A 72 21.14 -4.38 -3.79
C ASP A 72 19.80 -4.52 -4.53
N ALA A 73 18.71 -3.98 -3.95
CA ALA A 73 17.41 -3.97 -4.58
C ALA A 73 17.41 -3.02 -5.80
N PRO A 74 16.60 -3.31 -6.83
CA PRO A 74 16.47 -2.40 -7.96
C PRO A 74 15.79 -1.08 -7.51
N PRO A 75 16.13 0.05 -8.14
CA PRO A 75 15.42 1.31 -7.88
C PRO A 75 13.99 1.25 -8.44
N PHE A 76 13.09 2.09 -7.91
CA PHE A 76 11.65 2.11 -8.24
C PHE A 76 11.38 2.09 -9.76
N HIS A 77 12.12 2.85 -10.56
CA HIS A 77 11.87 2.97 -12.00
C HIS A 77 11.95 1.63 -12.77
N LYS A 78 12.63 0.62 -12.22
CA LYS A 78 12.67 -0.73 -12.81
C LYS A 78 11.33 -1.46 -12.71
N HIS A 79 10.55 -1.17 -11.67
CA HIS A 79 9.24 -1.77 -11.44
C HIS A 79 8.07 -0.83 -11.78
N ALA A 80 8.33 0.46 -12.02
CA ALA A 80 7.31 1.45 -12.36
C ALA A 80 6.38 1.01 -13.52
N PRO A 81 6.88 0.42 -14.64
CA PRO A 81 6.01 -0.08 -15.69
C PRO A 81 5.06 -1.20 -15.24
N ALA A 82 5.53 -2.12 -14.39
CA ALA A 82 4.72 -3.22 -13.86
C ALA A 82 3.66 -2.70 -12.90
N ILE A 83 4.02 -1.79 -11.99
CA ILE A 83 3.06 -1.17 -11.06
C ILE A 83 2.00 -0.39 -11.84
N ARG A 84 2.41 0.38 -12.86
CA ARG A 84 1.47 1.07 -13.75
C ARG A 84 0.52 0.09 -14.46
N ALA A 85 1.03 -1.04 -14.93
CA ALA A 85 0.19 -2.06 -15.57
C ALA A 85 -0.85 -2.62 -14.60
N LEU A 86 -0.51 -2.86 -13.34
CA LEU A 86 -1.45 -3.28 -12.30
C LEU A 86 -2.54 -2.24 -12.07
N LEU A 87 -2.18 -0.95 -11.99
CA LEU A 87 -3.14 0.15 -11.84
C LEU A 87 -4.09 0.26 -13.05
N VAL A 88 -3.59 0.03 -14.27
CA VAL A 88 -4.41 0.03 -15.49
C VAL A 88 -5.35 -1.18 -15.56
N LEU A 89 -4.90 -2.33 -15.06
CA LEU A 89 -5.69 -3.57 -15.03
C LEU A 89 -6.81 -3.54 -13.99
N ALA A 90 -6.63 -2.80 -12.91
CA ALA A 90 -7.58 -2.74 -11.81
C ALA A 90 -8.80 -1.87 -12.16
N ASP A 91 -9.99 -2.31 -11.75
CA ASP A 91 -11.20 -1.51 -11.76
C ASP A 91 -11.28 -0.64 -10.49
N VAL A 92 -10.74 -1.17 -9.38
CA VAL A 92 -10.72 -0.53 -8.06
C VAL A 92 -9.36 -0.73 -7.40
N VAL A 93 -8.85 0.30 -6.74
CA VAL A 93 -7.69 0.22 -5.84
C VAL A 93 -8.14 0.33 -4.39
N VAL A 94 -7.55 -0.49 -3.52
CA VAL A 94 -7.89 -0.57 -2.09
C VAL A 94 -6.63 -0.48 -1.26
N ALA A 95 -6.60 0.42 -0.29
CA ALA A 95 -5.53 0.48 0.71
C ALA A 95 -6.06 0.90 2.09
N HIS A 96 -5.28 0.63 3.12
CA HIS A 96 -5.59 1.07 4.47
C HIS A 96 -4.87 2.40 4.76
N ASN A 97 -5.58 3.53 4.61
CA ASN A 97 -5.08 4.89 4.45
C ASN A 97 -4.61 5.21 3.02
N LEU A 98 -5.47 4.91 2.05
CA LEU A 98 -5.23 5.01 0.61
C LEU A 98 -4.55 6.31 0.16
N PHE A 99 -4.87 7.43 0.80
CA PHE A 99 -4.28 8.72 0.45
C PHE A 99 -2.75 8.72 0.59
N PHE A 100 -2.23 8.10 1.65
CA PHE A 100 -0.78 8.00 1.86
C PHE A 100 -0.11 7.21 0.74
N ASP A 101 -0.61 6.01 0.46
CA ASP A 101 -0.01 5.10 -0.53
C ASP A 101 -0.07 5.67 -1.95
N MET A 102 -1.21 6.23 -2.32
CA MET A 102 -1.37 6.91 -3.61
C MET A 102 -0.44 8.13 -3.74
N HIS A 103 -0.29 8.91 -2.67
CA HIS A 103 0.59 10.07 -2.66
C HIS A 103 2.05 9.66 -2.84
N MET A 104 2.53 8.66 -2.10
CA MET A 104 3.90 8.18 -2.20
C MET A 104 4.21 7.58 -3.57
N LEU A 105 3.30 6.76 -4.11
CA LEU A 105 3.42 6.23 -5.47
C LEU A 105 3.43 7.35 -6.53
N ALA A 106 2.55 8.34 -6.39
CA ALA A 106 2.50 9.48 -7.31
C ALA A 106 3.80 10.29 -7.30
N CYS A 107 4.41 10.50 -6.11
CA CYS A 107 5.72 11.13 -5.99
C CYS A 107 6.80 10.34 -6.74
N GLU A 108 6.83 9.01 -6.58
CA GLU A 108 7.80 8.17 -7.30
C GLU A 108 7.57 8.18 -8.82
N PHE A 109 6.34 8.12 -9.28
CA PHE A 109 6.03 8.21 -10.71
C PHE A 109 6.47 9.56 -11.30
N ARG A 110 6.20 10.69 -10.62
CA ARG A 110 6.63 12.03 -11.08
C ARG A 110 8.15 12.16 -11.11
N ARG A 111 8.87 11.68 -10.10
CA ARG A 111 10.35 11.66 -10.06
C ARG A 111 10.95 10.89 -11.24
N ASN A 112 10.24 9.89 -11.75
CA ASN A 112 10.68 9.05 -12.86
C ASN A 112 10.04 9.43 -14.20
N ASN A 113 9.53 10.67 -14.32
CA ASN A 113 8.89 11.21 -15.54
C ASN A 113 7.75 10.32 -16.06
N THR A 114 7.02 9.66 -15.15
CA THR A 114 5.88 8.79 -15.46
C THR A 114 4.61 9.43 -14.87
N ALA A 115 4.39 10.72 -15.14
CA ALA A 115 3.34 11.50 -14.50
C ALA A 115 1.90 11.10 -14.88
N ASP A 116 1.69 10.55 -16.09
CA ASP A 116 0.36 10.21 -16.60
C ASP A 116 -0.10 8.84 -16.13
N VAL A 117 -0.30 8.68 -14.83
CA VAL A 117 -0.90 7.47 -14.25
C VAL A 117 -2.40 7.68 -14.14
N LYS A 118 -3.18 6.86 -14.86
CA LYS A 118 -4.63 6.81 -14.68
C LYS A 118 -4.93 6.00 -13.41
N TRP A 119 -5.40 6.69 -12.39
CA TRP A 119 -5.80 6.07 -11.14
C TRP A 119 -7.21 5.47 -11.26
N PRO A 120 -7.41 4.21 -10.85
CA PRO A 120 -8.75 3.61 -10.73
C PRO A 120 -9.55 4.26 -9.60
N ARG A 121 -10.83 3.88 -9.46
CA ARG A 121 -11.62 4.24 -8.29
C ARG A 121 -10.92 3.75 -7.02
N GLY A 122 -10.80 4.62 -6.04
CA GLY A 122 -10.15 4.30 -4.75
C GLY A 122 -11.14 3.95 -3.65
N ILE A 123 -10.79 2.98 -2.82
CA ILE A 123 -11.47 2.65 -1.57
C ILE A 123 -10.44 2.73 -0.44
N CYS A 124 -10.66 3.64 0.50
CA CYS A 124 -9.89 3.76 1.72
C CYS A 124 -10.61 3.00 2.84
N THR A 125 -10.06 1.89 3.29
CA THR A 125 -10.72 1.11 4.35
C THR A 125 -10.72 1.80 5.70
N VAL A 126 -9.77 2.71 5.99
CA VAL A 126 -9.82 3.56 7.19
C VAL A 126 -11.07 4.42 7.20
N GLU A 127 -11.38 5.08 6.08
CA GLU A 127 -12.54 5.97 5.97
C GLU A 127 -13.85 5.17 5.93
N ALA A 128 -13.87 4.11 5.15
CA ALA A 128 -15.05 3.27 5.00
C ALA A 128 -15.49 2.59 6.31
N THR A 129 -14.56 2.32 7.23
CA THR A 129 -14.84 1.62 8.50
C THR A 129 -14.85 2.53 9.73
N GLU A 130 -14.69 3.84 9.56
CA GLU A 130 -14.69 4.80 10.68
C GLU A 130 -15.97 4.73 11.52
N HIS A 131 -17.11 4.48 10.86
CA HIS A 131 -18.42 4.36 11.50
C HIS A 131 -18.54 3.17 12.48
N LEU A 132 -17.75 2.09 12.29
CA LEU A 132 -17.82 0.88 13.13
C LEU A 132 -17.45 1.16 14.61
N LEU A 133 -16.50 2.09 14.85
CA LEU A 133 -16.08 2.50 16.20
C LEU A 133 -16.17 4.02 16.43
N GLY A 134 -16.70 4.79 15.47
CA GLY A 134 -16.75 6.26 15.53
C GLY A 134 -15.39 6.94 15.48
N ARG A 135 -14.34 6.23 15.02
CA ARG A 135 -12.97 6.75 14.86
C ARG A 135 -12.19 5.96 13.81
N ARG A 136 -11.14 6.58 13.31
CA ARG A 136 -10.17 5.91 12.44
C ARG A 136 -9.45 4.79 13.19
N MET A 137 -9.27 3.64 12.54
CA MET A 137 -8.61 2.46 13.10
C MET A 137 -7.31 2.16 12.36
N LYS A 138 -6.36 1.50 13.03
CA LYS A 138 -5.23 0.83 12.39
C LYS A 138 -5.70 -0.48 11.75
N LEU A 139 -4.96 -0.97 10.77
CA LEU A 139 -5.28 -2.26 10.12
C LEU A 139 -5.36 -3.41 11.14
N SER A 140 -4.46 -3.45 12.11
CA SER A 140 -4.45 -4.46 13.18
C SER A 140 -5.69 -4.39 14.08
N GLU A 141 -6.24 -3.18 14.32
CA GLU A 141 -7.47 -3.00 15.08
C GLU A 141 -8.68 -3.47 14.26
N LEU A 142 -8.74 -3.10 12.97
CA LEU A 142 -9.79 -3.56 12.06
C LEU A 142 -9.77 -5.09 11.94
N TYR A 143 -8.59 -5.69 11.77
CA TYR A 143 -8.41 -7.13 11.68
C TYR A 143 -8.93 -7.84 12.95
N ARG A 144 -8.53 -7.35 14.13
CA ARG A 144 -9.02 -7.88 15.41
C ARG A 144 -10.53 -7.71 15.58
N LEU A 145 -11.09 -6.58 15.15
CA LEU A 145 -12.53 -6.32 15.21
C LEU A 145 -13.33 -7.32 14.37
N LEU A 146 -12.82 -7.63 13.17
CA LEU A 146 -13.53 -8.51 12.23
C LEU A 146 -13.40 -10.00 12.55
N PHE A 147 -12.24 -10.42 13.08
CA PHE A 147 -11.89 -11.84 13.22
C PHE A 147 -11.64 -12.30 14.65
N ALA A 148 -11.57 -11.39 15.63
CA ALA A 148 -11.14 -11.68 17.00
C ALA A 148 -9.74 -12.33 17.09
N GLU A 149 -8.88 -12.02 16.12
CA GLU A 149 -7.50 -12.53 15.98
C GLU A 149 -6.52 -11.37 15.98
N ASP A 150 -5.29 -11.59 16.46
CA ASP A 150 -4.22 -10.60 16.36
C ASP A 150 -3.51 -10.69 15.00
N LEU A 151 -3.19 -9.53 14.42
CA LEU A 151 -2.37 -9.46 13.21
C LEU A 151 -0.89 -9.55 13.59
N HIS A 152 -0.25 -10.69 13.27
CA HIS A 152 1.16 -10.91 13.49
C HIS A 152 1.99 -10.51 12.26
N GLY A 153 3.16 -9.89 12.50
CA GLY A 153 4.09 -9.48 11.42
C GLY A 153 3.62 -8.26 10.61
N ALA A 154 2.72 -7.45 11.17
CA ALA A 154 2.33 -6.17 10.59
C ALA A 154 3.55 -5.28 10.28
N HIS A 155 3.35 -4.28 9.42
CA HIS A 155 4.37 -3.35 8.92
C HIS A 155 5.41 -3.99 7.97
N ARG A 156 5.02 -5.04 7.28
CA ARG A 156 5.60 -5.50 6.04
C ARG A 156 4.49 -5.46 5.01
N ALA A 157 4.70 -4.71 3.92
CA ALA A 157 3.64 -4.41 2.96
C ALA A 157 2.88 -5.67 2.50
N ILE A 158 3.57 -6.78 2.24
CA ILE A 158 2.90 -8.03 1.82
C ILE A 158 2.01 -8.66 2.92
N VAL A 159 2.40 -8.53 4.19
CA VAL A 159 1.59 -9.03 5.33
C VAL A 159 0.36 -8.17 5.48
N ASP A 160 0.53 -6.85 5.39
CA ASP A 160 -0.56 -5.89 5.52
C ASP A 160 -1.55 -6.01 4.35
N VAL A 161 -1.07 -6.21 3.12
CA VAL A 161 -1.91 -6.47 1.93
C VAL A 161 -2.76 -7.73 2.09
N ARG A 162 -2.19 -8.85 2.58
CA ARG A 162 -2.94 -10.10 2.81
C ARG A 162 -4.00 -9.91 3.91
N ALA A 163 -3.65 -9.23 4.99
CA ALA A 163 -4.57 -8.90 6.06
C ALA A 163 -5.68 -7.97 5.56
N LEU A 164 -5.33 -6.96 4.78
CA LEU A 164 -6.28 -6.02 4.19
C LEU A 164 -7.24 -6.71 3.22
N LEU A 165 -6.74 -7.61 2.35
CA LEU A 165 -7.60 -8.39 1.46
C LEU A 165 -8.63 -9.22 2.25
N ARG A 166 -8.19 -9.87 3.34
CA ARG A 166 -9.10 -10.63 4.21
C ARG A 166 -10.15 -9.72 4.84
N CYS A 167 -9.75 -8.56 5.36
CA CYS A 167 -10.66 -7.55 5.91
C CYS A 167 -11.64 -7.05 4.83
N TYR A 168 -11.14 -6.69 3.66
CA TYR A 168 -11.91 -6.14 2.55
C TYR A 168 -13.03 -7.10 2.10
N ARG A 169 -12.70 -8.38 1.93
CA ARG A 169 -13.68 -9.43 1.61
C ARG A 169 -14.76 -9.58 2.68
N GLU A 170 -14.37 -9.55 3.94
CA GLU A 170 -15.33 -9.66 5.04
C GLU A 170 -16.25 -8.43 5.12
N LEU A 171 -15.71 -7.23 4.85
CA LEU A 171 -16.50 -6.00 4.80
C LEU A 171 -17.53 -6.03 3.65
N ILE A 172 -17.13 -6.47 2.46
CA ILE A 172 -18.07 -6.67 1.33
C ILE A 172 -19.17 -7.66 1.72
N LYS A 173 -18.80 -8.80 2.31
CA LYS A 173 -19.75 -9.82 2.75
C LYS A 173 -20.76 -9.31 3.79
N ARG A 174 -20.34 -8.37 4.64
CA ARG A 174 -21.21 -7.72 5.64
C ARG A 174 -22.05 -6.57 5.06
N GLY A 175 -21.80 -6.15 3.83
CA GLY A 175 -22.47 -5.00 3.21
C GLY A 175 -21.97 -3.65 3.76
N GLU A 176 -20.74 -3.60 4.24
CA GLU A 176 -20.10 -2.40 4.80
C GLU A 176 -19.31 -1.60 3.71
N LEU A 177 -19.19 -2.19 2.49
CA LEU A 177 -18.53 -1.60 1.34
C LEU A 177 -19.32 -1.81 0.04
#